data_2cfc2dc07599488ff5372fa635053389
#
_entry.id   2cfc2dc07599488ff5372fa635053389
#
_cell.length_a   1.000
_cell.length_b   1.000
_cell.length_c   1.000
_cell.angle_alpha   90.00
_cell.angle_beta   90.00
_cell.angle_gamma   90.00
#
_symmetry.space_group_name_H-M   'P 1'
#
loop_
_entity.id
_entity.type
_entity.pdbx_description
1 polymer ?
#
loop_
_entity_poly.entity_id
_entity_poly.type
_entity_poly.pdbx_seq_one_letter_code
_entity_poly.pdbx_strand_id
1 'polypeptide(L)'
;LRTFHVGGIAGNISEDSKLESKFDGIAEIEDLRMVEGVNNEGAKTNIVISRTTEIKIIDAKTGITLSTNNIPYGSQLFVKDGEKISRGTVICQWDPYNGVIVSEFTGQIAYENIEQGVTYQVEIDEQTGFQEKVISESRNKKLIPTLLIKDGKGETLRSYNLPVGSHLMVDDGEKIKEGKTGKEKVMIRVRIRGLYI
;
A
#
# COMPACT_ATOMS: atom_id res chain seq x y z
N LEU A 1 10.03 14.30 44.75
CA LEU A 1 9.90 13.43 43.55
C LEU A 1 8.74 13.96 42.74
N ARG A 2 9.06 14.63 41.64
CA ARG A 2 8.06 15.02 40.63
C ARG A 2 7.93 13.88 39.63
N THR A 3 6.80 13.20 39.63
CA THR A 3 6.37 12.29 38.59
C THR A 3 5.90 13.14 37.41
N PHE A 4 6.60 13.09 36.30
CA PHE A 4 6.08 13.61 35.03
C PHE A 4 5.05 12.61 34.49
N HIS A 5 3.78 12.93 34.62
CA HIS A 5 2.74 12.31 33.82
C HIS A 5 2.88 12.92 32.42
N VAL A 6 3.52 12.21 31.53
CA VAL A 6 3.39 12.47 30.11
C VAL A 6 1.97 12.04 29.76
N GLY A 7 1.07 13.03 29.77
CA GLY A 7 -0.25 12.87 29.21
C GLY A 7 -0.08 12.53 27.73
N GLY A 8 -0.28 11.26 27.40
CA GLY A 8 -0.24 10.80 26.03
C GLY A 8 -1.25 11.60 25.23
N ILE A 9 -0.77 12.30 24.22
CA ILE A 9 -1.62 12.81 23.14
C ILE A 9 -2.07 11.57 22.37
N ALA A 10 -3.12 10.91 22.85
CA ALA A 10 -3.95 10.04 22.05
C ALA A 10 -4.78 10.94 21.12
N GLY A 11 -4.09 11.78 20.36
CA GLY A 11 -4.66 12.68 19.37
C GLY A 11 -4.62 12.01 18.02
N ASN A 12 -5.76 11.48 17.61
CA ASN A 12 -6.22 11.39 16.22
C ASN A 12 -5.24 10.89 15.16
N ILE A 13 -4.69 9.70 15.35
CA ILE A 13 -3.97 8.99 14.27
C ILE A 13 -4.94 8.62 13.13
N SER A 14 -6.26 8.65 13.35
CA SER A 14 -7.26 8.42 12.32
C SER A 14 -7.45 9.59 11.34
N GLU A 15 -7.01 10.80 11.69
CA GLU A 15 -7.11 11.95 10.78
C GLU A 15 -6.02 11.99 9.72
N ASP A 16 -4.85 11.41 9.98
CA ASP A 16 -3.72 11.41 9.04
C ASP A 16 -3.81 10.30 7.98
N SER A 17 -4.83 9.44 8.01
CA SER A 17 -5.01 8.33 7.08
C SER A 17 -5.86 8.67 5.84
N LYS A 18 -6.31 9.92 5.70
CA LYS A 18 -7.10 10.39 4.57
C LYS A 18 -6.67 11.78 4.13
N LEU A 19 -6.77 12.02 2.83
CA LEU A 19 -6.59 13.34 2.23
C LEU A 19 -7.96 13.89 1.85
N GLU A 20 -8.30 15.07 2.37
CA GLU A 20 -9.54 15.78 2.04
C GLU A 20 -9.24 17.08 1.31
N SER A 21 -10.12 17.44 0.38
CA SER A 21 -10.01 18.74 -0.29
C SER A 21 -10.31 19.88 0.68
N LYS A 22 -9.43 20.88 0.70
CA LYS A 22 -9.62 22.11 1.48
C LYS A 22 -10.39 23.19 0.71
N PHE A 23 -10.57 22.99 -0.60
CA PHE A 23 -11.14 23.96 -1.51
C PHE A 23 -12.16 23.31 -2.43
N ASP A 24 -13.10 24.11 -2.94
CA ASP A 24 -13.96 23.74 -4.05
C ASP A 24 -13.19 23.94 -5.36
N GLY A 25 -13.27 22.98 -6.28
CA GLY A 25 -12.53 23.09 -7.53
C GLY A 25 -12.66 21.87 -8.41
N ILE A 26 -11.75 21.77 -9.37
CA ILE A 26 -11.58 20.63 -10.26
C ILE A 26 -10.32 19.89 -9.84
N ALA A 27 -10.42 18.58 -9.66
CA ALA A 27 -9.28 17.71 -9.39
C ALA A 27 -8.53 17.43 -10.70
N GLU A 28 -7.25 17.77 -10.76
CA GLU A 28 -6.34 17.37 -11.83
C GLU A 28 -5.28 16.45 -11.23
N ILE A 29 -5.13 15.25 -11.81
CA ILE A 29 -4.25 14.22 -11.28
C ILE A 29 -3.14 13.94 -12.27
N GLU A 30 -1.89 14.17 -11.86
CA GLU A 30 -0.70 13.91 -12.65
C GLU A 30 -0.08 12.56 -12.28
N ASP A 31 0.56 11.91 -13.27
CA ASP A 31 1.26 10.62 -13.13
C ASP A 31 0.43 9.50 -12.47
N LEU A 32 -0.88 9.51 -12.69
CA LEU A 32 -1.77 8.52 -12.11
C LEU A 32 -1.57 7.15 -12.78
N ARG A 33 -1.11 6.19 -12.00
CA ARG A 33 -1.23 4.77 -12.30
C ARG A 33 -2.00 4.10 -11.18
N MET A 34 -3.06 3.38 -11.53
CA MET A 34 -3.92 2.70 -10.58
C MET A 34 -4.30 1.31 -11.07
N VAL A 35 -4.62 0.45 -10.14
CA VAL A 35 -5.21 -0.87 -10.39
C VAL A 35 -6.55 -0.96 -9.69
N GLU A 36 -7.48 -1.66 -10.32
CA GLU A 36 -8.74 -2.00 -9.66
C GLU A 36 -8.47 -3.05 -8.59
N GLY A 37 -8.77 -2.75 -7.37
CA GLY A 37 -8.70 -3.65 -6.22
C GLY A 37 -10.08 -3.90 -5.63
N VAL A 38 -10.10 -4.67 -4.54
CA VAL A 38 -11.30 -4.86 -3.72
C VAL A 38 -10.90 -4.53 -2.29
N ASN A 39 -11.68 -3.70 -1.62
CA ASN A 39 -11.45 -3.38 -0.23
C ASN A 39 -11.84 -4.55 0.69
N ASN A 40 -11.59 -4.41 1.99
CA ASN A 40 -11.91 -5.44 2.99
C ASN A 40 -13.42 -5.79 3.05
N GLU A 41 -14.28 -4.92 2.52
CA GLU A 41 -15.73 -5.08 2.47
C GLU A 41 -16.22 -5.72 1.17
N GLY A 42 -15.30 -6.04 0.23
CA GLY A 42 -15.62 -6.63 -1.06
C GLY A 42 -16.05 -5.62 -2.14
N ALA A 43 -15.98 -4.32 -1.87
CA ALA A 43 -16.29 -3.28 -2.84
C ALA A 43 -15.09 -3.01 -3.77
N LYS A 44 -15.39 -2.76 -5.06
CA LYS A 44 -14.36 -2.36 -6.03
C LYS A 44 -13.79 -1.00 -5.63
N THR A 45 -12.49 -0.90 -5.63
CA THR A 45 -11.77 0.33 -5.31
C THR A 45 -10.58 0.50 -6.23
N ASN A 46 -10.15 1.75 -6.44
CA ASN A 46 -8.96 2.07 -7.23
C ASN A 46 -7.78 2.26 -6.27
N ILE A 47 -6.73 1.48 -6.46
CA ILE A 47 -5.50 1.55 -5.66
C ILE A 47 -4.41 2.21 -6.49
N VAL A 48 -3.82 3.26 -5.94
CA VAL A 48 -2.72 3.97 -6.59
C VAL A 48 -1.43 3.17 -6.49
N ILE A 49 -0.80 2.92 -7.63
CA ILE A 49 0.46 2.16 -7.75
C ILE A 49 1.63 3.02 -8.26
N SER A 50 1.42 4.30 -8.48
CA SER A 50 2.49 5.26 -8.75
C SER A 50 3.04 5.82 -7.44
N ARG A 51 4.33 6.15 -7.43
CA ARG A 51 5.00 6.79 -6.29
C ARG A 51 5.10 8.31 -6.44
N THR A 52 4.77 8.82 -7.62
CA THR A 52 4.90 10.22 -8.02
C THR A 52 3.56 10.88 -8.34
N THR A 53 2.45 10.24 -7.95
CA THR A 53 1.12 10.79 -8.22
C THR A 53 0.88 12.03 -7.39
N GLU A 54 0.56 13.13 -8.07
CA GLU A 54 0.15 14.40 -7.45
C GLU A 54 -1.28 14.73 -7.85
N ILE A 55 -2.02 15.33 -6.93
CA ILE A 55 -3.34 15.90 -7.19
C ILE A 55 -3.28 17.41 -6.97
N LYS A 56 -3.76 18.14 -7.96
CA LYS A 56 -3.96 19.59 -7.94
C LYS A 56 -5.44 19.90 -7.89
N ILE A 57 -5.81 20.83 -7.04
CA ILE A 57 -7.16 21.38 -7.01
C ILE A 57 -7.13 22.73 -7.68
N ILE A 58 -7.87 22.85 -8.78
CA ILE A 58 -7.86 24.04 -9.64
C ILE A 58 -9.20 24.74 -9.50
N ASP A 59 -9.17 26.07 -9.35
CA ASP A 59 -10.39 26.89 -9.38
C ASP A 59 -11.03 26.82 -10.78
N ALA A 60 -12.26 26.36 -10.84
CA ALA A 60 -13.02 26.19 -12.09
C ALA A 60 -13.24 27.50 -12.87
N LYS A 61 -13.12 28.68 -12.23
CA LYS A 61 -13.36 29.99 -12.86
C LYS A 61 -12.08 30.66 -13.33
N THR A 62 -11.03 30.57 -12.53
CA THR A 62 -9.78 31.31 -12.76
C THR A 62 -8.67 30.43 -13.34
N GLY A 63 -8.78 29.10 -13.25
CA GLY A 63 -7.75 28.17 -13.65
C GLY A 63 -6.52 28.17 -12.72
N ILE A 64 -6.60 28.82 -11.57
CA ILE A 64 -5.50 28.91 -10.62
C ILE A 64 -5.46 27.65 -9.75
N THR A 65 -4.27 27.09 -9.55
CA THR A 65 -4.05 25.97 -8.62
C THR A 65 -4.21 26.46 -7.17
N LEU A 66 -5.21 25.92 -6.47
CA LEU A 66 -5.52 26.27 -5.07
C LEU A 66 -4.71 25.41 -4.08
N SER A 67 -4.46 24.16 -4.42
CA SER A 67 -3.60 23.26 -3.61
C SER A 67 -3.00 22.17 -4.46
N THR A 68 -1.83 21.69 -4.02
CA THR A 68 -1.16 20.51 -4.58
C THR A 68 -0.84 19.56 -3.43
N ASN A 69 -1.14 18.27 -3.59
CA ASN A 69 -0.87 17.25 -2.60
C ASN A 69 -0.39 15.97 -3.28
N ASN A 70 0.54 15.25 -2.64
CA ASN A 70 0.97 13.95 -3.09
C ASN A 70 -0.03 12.88 -2.64
N ILE A 71 -0.30 11.91 -3.52
CA ILE A 71 -1.12 10.74 -3.21
C ILE A 71 -0.19 9.58 -2.89
N PRO A 72 -0.25 9.00 -1.65
CA PRO A 72 0.63 7.91 -1.27
C PRO A 72 0.40 6.64 -2.09
N TYR A 73 1.47 5.90 -2.38
CA TYR A 73 1.39 4.57 -2.96
C TYR A 73 0.54 3.64 -2.10
N GLY A 74 -0.30 2.83 -2.71
CA GLY A 74 -1.19 1.90 -2.01
C GLY A 74 -2.47 2.53 -1.46
N SER A 75 -2.67 3.85 -1.62
CA SER A 75 -3.91 4.51 -1.20
C SER A 75 -5.08 4.18 -2.12
N GLN A 76 -6.27 4.14 -1.53
CA GLN A 76 -7.53 4.07 -2.25
C GLN A 76 -7.90 5.46 -2.76
N LEU A 77 -8.16 5.58 -4.04
CA LEU A 77 -8.55 6.84 -4.69
C LEU A 77 -10.06 6.86 -4.91
N PHE A 78 -10.72 7.94 -4.46
CA PHE A 78 -12.18 8.10 -4.55
C PHE A 78 -12.61 9.10 -5.61
N VAL A 79 -11.69 9.95 -6.09
CA VAL A 79 -11.98 10.98 -7.10
C VAL A 79 -11.36 10.63 -8.43
N LYS A 80 -11.94 11.15 -9.51
CA LYS A 80 -11.41 10.96 -10.87
C LYS A 80 -10.72 12.23 -11.35
N ASP A 81 -9.82 12.06 -12.31
CA ASP A 81 -9.24 13.20 -13.00
C ASP A 81 -10.30 14.02 -13.73
N GLY A 82 -10.23 15.36 -13.59
CA GLY A 82 -11.23 16.29 -14.10
C GLY A 82 -12.53 16.40 -13.30
N GLU A 83 -12.67 15.69 -12.18
CA GLU A 83 -13.88 15.70 -11.37
C GLU A 83 -14.02 17.01 -10.57
N LYS A 84 -15.26 17.55 -10.52
CA LYS A 84 -15.58 18.65 -9.62
C LYS A 84 -15.73 18.14 -8.20
N ILE A 85 -14.93 18.67 -7.30
CA ILE A 85 -14.95 18.34 -5.90
C ILE A 85 -15.26 19.56 -5.05
N SER A 86 -15.87 19.31 -3.90
CA SER A 86 -16.18 20.32 -2.90
C SER A 86 -15.22 20.21 -1.72
N ARG A 87 -15.11 21.28 -0.97
CA ARG A 87 -14.38 21.26 0.30
C ARG A 87 -14.90 20.15 1.22
N GLY A 88 -13.99 19.38 1.82
CA GLY A 88 -14.30 18.22 2.66
C GLY A 88 -14.51 16.91 1.90
N THR A 89 -14.43 16.92 0.55
CA THR A 89 -14.45 15.67 -0.22
C THR A 89 -13.19 14.86 0.07
N VAL A 90 -13.37 13.58 0.46
CA VAL A 90 -12.25 12.66 0.64
C VAL A 90 -11.69 12.29 -0.74
N ILE A 91 -10.44 12.63 -0.96
CA ILE A 91 -9.71 12.39 -2.20
C ILE A 91 -9.14 10.98 -2.23
N CYS A 92 -8.38 10.64 -1.19
CA CYS A 92 -7.81 9.31 -1.03
C CYS A 92 -7.70 8.94 0.45
N GLN A 93 -7.56 7.65 0.70
CA GLN A 93 -7.37 7.08 2.03
C GLN A 93 -6.30 5.98 1.96
N TRP A 94 -5.48 5.87 3.00
CA TRP A 94 -4.46 4.83 3.13
C TRP A 94 -4.42 4.27 4.54
N ASP A 95 -3.75 3.14 4.70
CA ASP A 95 -3.46 2.58 6.01
C ASP A 95 -2.06 3.04 6.44
N PRO A 96 -1.91 3.88 7.47
CA PRO A 96 -0.62 4.38 7.91
C PRO A 96 0.24 3.29 8.58
N TYR A 97 -0.38 2.18 9.01
CA TYR A 97 0.30 1.09 9.73
C TYR A 97 0.75 -0.05 8.82
N ASN A 98 0.13 -0.19 7.65
CA ASN A 98 0.42 -1.27 6.74
C ASN A 98 0.77 -0.72 5.35
N GLY A 99 2.04 -0.78 5.00
CA GLY A 99 2.45 -0.62 3.61
C GLY A 99 2.03 -1.86 2.80
N VAL A 100 1.45 -1.67 1.63
CA VAL A 100 1.08 -2.76 0.74
C VAL A 100 1.92 -2.72 -0.53
N ILE A 101 2.30 -3.87 -1.06
CA ILE A 101 2.86 -4.00 -2.40
C ILE A 101 1.86 -4.79 -3.23
N VAL A 102 1.36 -4.15 -4.28
CA VAL A 102 0.35 -4.70 -5.19
C VAL A 102 1.03 -5.08 -6.50
N SER A 103 0.57 -6.17 -7.14
CA SER A 103 1.10 -6.57 -8.44
C SER A 103 0.71 -5.58 -9.53
N GLU A 104 1.72 -5.10 -10.25
CA GLU A 104 1.58 -4.27 -11.45
C GLU A 104 1.48 -5.12 -12.73
N PHE A 105 1.74 -6.43 -12.64
CA PHE A 105 1.82 -7.32 -13.80
C PHE A 105 1.06 -8.63 -13.57
N THR A 106 0.56 -9.18 -14.66
CA THR A 106 0.05 -10.55 -14.69
C THR A 106 1.22 -11.51 -14.88
N GLY A 107 1.34 -12.50 -14.02
CA GLY A 107 2.45 -13.46 -14.09
C GLY A 107 2.37 -14.54 -13.03
N GLN A 108 3.47 -15.23 -12.86
CA GLN A 108 3.68 -16.24 -11.83
C GLN A 108 4.67 -15.74 -10.80
N ILE A 109 4.32 -15.91 -9.53
CA ILE A 109 5.21 -15.58 -8.41
C ILE A 109 6.35 -16.59 -8.37
N ALA A 110 7.56 -16.09 -8.15
CA ALA A 110 8.71 -16.91 -7.82
C ALA A 110 9.44 -16.31 -6.61
N TYR A 111 9.81 -17.17 -5.68
CA TYR A 111 10.59 -16.81 -4.52
C TYR A 111 12.08 -16.87 -4.84
N GLU A 112 12.82 -15.86 -4.48
CA GLU A 112 14.27 -15.81 -4.54
C GLU A 112 14.82 -15.49 -3.15
N ASN A 113 15.68 -16.36 -2.62
CA ASN A 113 16.22 -16.26 -1.25
C ASN A 113 15.12 -16.20 -0.15
N ILE A 114 13.96 -16.80 -0.40
CA ILE A 114 12.88 -16.90 0.58
C ILE A 114 12.79 -18.36 1.04
N GLU A 115 13.41 -18.65 2.17
CA GLU A 115 13.55 -20.00 2.74
C GLU A 115 13.01 -20.04 4.17
N GLN A 116 12.20 -21.05 4.47
CA GLN A 116 11.60 -21.23 5.79
C GLN A 116 12.68 -21.51 6.85
N GLY A 117 12.61 -20.80 7.97
CA GLY A 117 13.58 -20.91 9.07
C GLY A 117 14.89 -20.18 8.82
N VAL A 118 15.10 -19.60 7.62
CA VAL A 118 16.31 -18.85 7.26
C VAL A 118 15.97 -17.37 7.03
N THR A 119 15.05 -17.09 6.10
CA THR A 119 14.65 -15.74 5.72
C THR A 119 13.19 -15.45 5.99
N TYR A 120 12.35 -16.45 6.24
CA TYR A 120 11.00 -16.26 6.76
C TYR A 120 10.64 -17.29 7.82
N GLN A 121 9.68 -16.91 8.66
CA GLN A 121 9.06 -17.77 9.67
C GLN A 121 7.55 -17.79 9.46
N VAL A 122 6.91 -18.88 9.91
CA VAL A 122 5.45 -18.96 9.96
C VAL A 122 5.02 -18.54 11.36
N GLU A 123 4.25 -17.46 11.43
CA GLU A 123 3.67 -16.93 12.65
C GLU A 123 2.15 -17.13 12.62
N ILE A 124 1.53 -17.25 13.79
CA ILE A 124 0.07 -17.29 13.89
C ILE A 124 -0.37 -15.88 14.28
N ASP A 125 -1.21 -15.27 13.45
CA ASP A 125 -1.85 -14.01 13.78
C ASP A 125 -2.85 -14.24 14.93
N GLU A 126 -2.60 -13.63 16.09
CA GLU A 126 -3.41 -13.79 17.28
C GLU A 126 -4.85 -13.26 17.10
N GLN A 127 -5.08 -12.34 16.18
CA GLN A 127 -6.41 -11.76 15.94
C GLN A 127 -7.26 -12.61 15.01
N THR A 128 -6.64 -13.18 13.97
CA THR A 128 -7.35 -13.93 12.93
C THR A 128 -7.22 -15.44 13.10
N GLY A 129 -6.20 -15.91 13.83
CA GLY A 129 -5.87 -17.33 13.99
C GLY A 129 -5.25 -17.97 12.74
N PHE A 130 -4.99 -17.20 11.67
CA PHE A 130 -4.37 -17.70 10.45
C PHE A 130 -2.84 -17.72 10.56
N GLN A 131 -2.24 -18.69 9.86
CA GLN A 131 -0.80 -18.76 9.71
C GLN A 131 -0.36 -17.75 8.63
N GLU A 132 0.60 -16.91 8.97
CA GLU A 132 1.19 -15.93 8.09
C GLU A 132 2.69 -16.17 7.94
N LYS A 133 3.21 -15.97 6.73
CA LYS A 133 4.64 -16.04 6.43
C LYS A 133 5.24 -14.67 6.64
N VAL A 134 6.12 -14.53 7.61
CA VAL A 134 6.74 -13.25 7.97
C VAL A 134 8.22 -13.28 7.65
N ILE A 135 8.71 -12.31 6.89
CA ILE A 135 10.13 -12.18 6.59
C ILE A 135 10.90 -11.85 7.87
N SER A 136 11.86 -12.72 8.20
CA SER A 136 12.73 -12.59 9.37
C SER A 136 14.13 -12.14 8.97
N GLU A 137 14.87 -11.59 9.94
CA GLU A 137 16.26 -11.25 9.71
C GLU A 137 17.10 -12.51 9.52
N SER A 138 17.78 -12.63 8.37
CA SER A 138 18.72 -13.72 8.10
C SER A 138 20.08 -13.41 8.73
N ARG A 139 20.72 -14.46 9.28
CA ARG A 139 22.13 -14.37 9.74
C ARG A 139 23.07 -14.07 8.58
N ASN A 140 22.73 -14.51 7.38
CA ASN A 140 23.48 -14.22 6.17
C ASN A 140 22.93 -12.98 5.47
N LYS A 141 23.57 -11.83 5.68
CA LYS A 141 23.17 -10.54 5.08
C LYS A 141 23.26 -10.48 3.55
N LYS A 142 23.86 -11.50 2.91
CA LYS A 142 23.90 -11.60 1.44
C LYS A 142 22.60 -12.17 0.85
N LEU A 143 21.78 -12.84 1.67
CA LEU A 143 20.48 -13.34 1.26
C LEU A 143 19.45 -12.24 1.40
N ILE A 144 19.11 -11.58 0.30
CA ILE A 144 18.06 -10.58 0.25
C ILE A 144 16.79 -11.29 -0.22
N PRO A 145 15.78 -11.44 0.65
CA PRO A 145 14.51 -12.03 0.24
C PRO A 145 13.87 -11.18 -0.85
N THR A 146 13.62 -11.79 -2.01
CA THR A 146 13.10 -11.09 -3.18
C THR A 146 11.92 -11.87 -3.76
N LEU A 147 10.84 -11.18 -4.04
CA LEU A 147 9.68 -11.72 -4.73
C LEU A 147 9.76 -11.33 -6.21
N LEU A 148 9.73 -12.33 -7.09
CA LEU A 148 9.79 -12.13 -8.54
C LEU A 148 8.42 -12.37 -9.15
N ILE A 149 8.06 -11.59 -10.16
CA ILE A 149 6.95 -11.86 -11.06
C ILE A 149 7.54 -12.29 -12.39
N LYS A 150 7.21 -13.51 -12.82
CA LYS A 150 7.67 -14.09 -14.08
C LYS A 150 6.54 -14.20 -15.08
N ASP A 151 6.86 -14.00 -16.34
CA ASP A 151 5.92 -14.24 -17.44
C ASP A 151 5.76 -15.74 -17.75
N GLY A 152 4.90 -16.06 -18.74
CA GLY A 152 4.70 -17.45 -19.18
C GLY A 152 5.91 -18.10 -19.84
N LYS A 153 6.98 -17.34 -20.12
CA LYS A 153 8.25 -17.81 -20.69
C LYS A 153 9.33 -17.96 -19.63
N GLY A 154 9.06 -17.56 -18.39
CA GLY A 154 10.00 -17.60 -17.26
C GLY A 154 10.88 -16.35 -17.13
N GLU A 155 10.66 -15.32 -17.94
CA GLU A 155 11.37 -14.04 -17.82
C GLU A 155 10.83 -13.23 -16.64
N THR A 156 11.73 -12.54 -15.93
CA THR A 156 11.36 -11.72 -14.78
C THR A 156 10.81 -10.37 -15.26
N LEU A 157 9.52 -10.15 -15.03
CA LEU A 157 8.85 -8.88 -15.33
C LEU A 157 9.13 -7.83 -14.26
N ARG A 158 9.15 -8.23 -13.00
CA ARG A 158 9.39 -7.34 -11.86
C ARG A 158 9.99 -8.10 -10.69
N SER A 159 10.78 -7.39 -9.88
CA SER A 159 11.35 -7.89 -8.62
C SER A 159 11.02 -6.92 -7.48
N TYR A 160 10.74 -7.47 -6.31
CA TYR A 160 10.44 -6.72 -5.09
C TYR A 160 11.28 -7.26 -3.95
N ASN A 161 12.21 -6.44 -3.45
CA ASN A 161 12.98 -6.78 -2.26
C ASN A 161 12.06 -6.64 -1.03
N LEU A 162 12.09 -7.65 -0.17
CA LEU A 162 11.21 -7.75 0.98
C LEU A 162 11.93 -7.28 2.24
N PRO A 163 11.50 -6.20 2.89
CA PRO A 163 12.04 -5.82 4.18
C PRO A 163 11.63 -6.80 5.28
N VAL A 164 12.45 -6.88 6.32
CA VAL A 164 12.14 -7.67 7.52
C VAL A 164 10.81 -7.20 8.13
N GLY A 165 9.99 -8.14 8.57
CA GLY A 165 8.64 -7.88 9.08
C GLY A 165 7.56 -7.79 7.98
N SER A 166 7.92 -8.06 6.71
CA SER A 166 6.94 -8.18 5.63
C SER A 166 6.14 -9.46 5.77
N HIS A 167 4.83 -9.38 5.61
CA HIS A 167 3.93 -10.52 5.54
C HIS A 167 3.70 -10.91 4.09
N LEU A 168 4.01 -12.15 3.74
CA LEU A 168 3.78 -12.70 2.41
C LEU A 168 2.33 -13.16 2.30
N MET A 169 1.61 -12.60 1.33
CA MET A 169 0.20 -12.91 1.07
C MET A 169 0.00 -13.82 -0.13
N VAL A 170 1.10 -14.20 -0.81
CA VAL A 170 1.11 -15.04 -2.00
C VAL A 170 2.12 -16.16 -1.82
N ASP A 171 1.87 -17.29 -2.48
CA ASP A 171 2.75 -18.46 -2.44
C ASP A 171 3.68 -18.54 -3.65
N ASP A 172 4.78 -19.31 -3.49
CA ASP A 172 5.66 -19.60 -4.61
C ASP A 172 4.93 -20.39 -5.69
N GLY A 173 5.13 -19.99 -6.94
CA GLY A 173 4.43 -20.59 -8.08
C GLY A 173 2.99 -20.12 -8.30
N GLU A 174 2.44 -19.30 -7.44
CA GLU A 174 1.09 -18.77 -7.58
C GLU A 174 0.95 -17.85 -8.80
N LYS A 175 -0.18 -17.99 -9.52
CA LYS A 175 -0.50 -17.13 -10.66
C LYS A 175 -1.28 -15.92 -10.20
N ILE A 176 -0.72 -14.74 -10.47
CA ILE A 176 -1.36 -13.46 -10.20
C ILE A 176 -1.78 -12.77 -11.50
N LYS A 177 -2.80 -11.94 -11.42
CA LYS A 177 -3.27 -11.11 -12.53
C LYS A 177 -3.11 -9.65 -12.16
N GLU A 178 -2.73 -8.83 -13.12
CA GLU A 178 -2.75 -7.38 -12.97
C GLU A 178 -4.14 -6.92 -12.55
N GLY A 179 -4.21 -6.15 -11.45
CA GLY A 179 -5.39 -5.37 -11.05
C GLY A 179 -6.74 -6.07 -10.94
N LYS A 180 -6.94 -7.35 -11.29
CA LYS A 180 -8.26 -8.01 -11.26
C LYS A 180 -8.54 -8.81 -9.98
N THR A 181 -9.41 -8.23 -9.21
CA THR A 181 -10.48 -8.75 -8.34
C THR A 181 -10.41 -10.16 -7.76
N GLY A 182 -10.25 -10.22 -6.48
CA GLY A 182 -10.41 -11.34 -5.57
C GLY A 182 -9.72 -10.97 -4.27
N LYS A 183 -10.01 -11.59 -3.19
CA LYS A 183 -9.46 -11.36 -1.84
C LYS A 183 -7.91 -11.26 -1.73
N GLU A 184 -7.15 -11.20 -2.85
CA GLU A 184 -5.83 -11.79 -2.96
C GLU A 184 -4.79 -10.94 -3.72
N LYS A 185 -4.83 -9.60 -3.68
CA LYS A 185 -3.91 -8.83 -4.53
C LYS A 185 -2.94 -7.92 -3.83
N VAL A 186 -2.96 -7.94 -2.54
CA VAL A 186 -1.83 -7.50 -1.76
C VAL A 186 -0.85 -8.66 -1.73
N MET A 187 0.21 -8.61 -2.53
CA MET A 187 1.25 -9.63 -2.54
C MET A 187 2.03 -9.61 -1.23
N ILE A 188 2.21 -8.42 -0.67
CA ILE A 188 3.05 -8.21 0.49
C ILE A 188 2.39 -7.16 1.35
N ARG A 189 2.22 -7.48 2.62
CA ARG A 189 1.84 -6.51 3.65
C ARG A 189 3.07 -6.25 4.51
N VAL A 190 3.51 -5.02 4.57
CA VAL A 190 4.58 -4.59 5.48
C VAL A 190 3.92 -3.95 6.68
N ARG A 191 3.97 -4.64 7.83
CA ARG A 191 3.55 -4.01 9.09
C ARG A 191 4.67 -3.07 9.53
N ILE A 192 4.41 -1.78 9.50
CA ILE A 192 5.36 -0.77 9.96
C ILE A 192 5.40 -0.87 11.49
N ARG A 193 6.34 -1.66 12.02
CA ARG A 193 6.64 -1.67 13.46
C ARG A 193 7.41 -0.39 13.75
N GLY A 194 6.81 0.53 14.47
CA GLY A 194 7.60 1.64 15.00
C GLY A 194 6.86 2.94 15.24
N LEU A 195 5.67 2.88 15.79
CA LEU A 195 5.09 4.03 16.50
C LEU A 195 4.41 3.51 17.79
N TYR A 196 5.22 2.89 18.65
CA TYR A 196 4.91 2.93 20.07
C TYR A 196 5.49 4.27 20.57
N ILE A 197 4.64 5.27 20.66
CA ILE A 197 4.85 6.41 21.53
C ILE A 197 4.05 6.18 22.80
#